data_ae85139339bcb6abd93ce83bd99c5e5a
#
_entry.id   ae85139339bcb6abd93ce83bd99c5e5a
#
_cell.length_a   1.000
_cell.length_b   1.000
_cell.length_c   1.000
_cell.angle_alpha   90.00
_cell.angle_beta   90.00
_cell.angle_gamma   90.00
#
_symmetry.space_group_name_H-M   'P 1'
#
loop_
_entity.id
_entity.type
_entity.pdbx_description
1 polymer ?
#
loop_
_entity_poly.entity_id
_entity_poly.type
_entity_poly.pdbx_seq_one_letter_code
_entity_poly.pdbx_strand_id
1 'polypeptide(L)'
;MAVECVVGDHHSTPLDGPRTQVGIWQKLAGYGIRLQVMTETFVYAIPMRTSFRGITVREGMLIRGPLGWGEFCPFPEYDDREAAGWLATAVEQVTVGWPEPVRARIPINCTVPAVDPERAHAIVAGSGCRTAKVKIADHPDSLAEDLARVEAVRDALGPKGSVRVDANGVWDVETAVTHIEQIDRAAGGLEYVEQPCRTIEELAAVRRRVDVRIAADESIRRAEDPLRVAVAGAADIAVLKCTPLGGVRRALQVATAAGLPCVVSSALETSVGLAAQLALAGALPDLEFACGLGTLSLFEGDLVPESLRPVDGFMPVPRTPPTPDPALMEHYRHPDPARTHWWEDRLTRVRALA
;
A
#
# COMPACT_ATOMS: atom_id res chain seq x y z
N MET A 1 -43.70 -31.72 -40.18
CA MET A 1 -43.69 -30.33 -39.66
C MET A 1 -42.29 -30.09 -39.14
N ALA A 2 -41.49 -29.35 -39.92
CA ALA A 2 -40.14 -28.98 -39.58
C ALA A 2 -40.21 -27.65 -38.82
N VAL A 3 -39.51 -27.56 -37.69
CA VAL A 3 -39.30 -26.30 -36.94
C VAL A 3 -37.88 -25.84 -37.26
N GLU A 4 -37.78 -24.76 -38.00
CA GLU A 4 -36.55 -24.04 -38.31
C GLU A 4 -36.03 -23.36 -37.05
N CYS A 5 -34.78 -23.60 -36.71
CA CYS A 5 -34.03 -22.92 -35.65
C CYS A 5 -33.29 -21.74 -36.29
N VAL A 6 -33.71 -20.52 -35.99
CA VAL A 6 -33.07 -19.28 -36.46
C VAL A 6 -31.85 -19.06 -35.60
N VAL A 7 -30.66 -19.12 -36.19
CA VAL A 7 -29.38 -18.71 -35.57
C VAL A 7 -29.26 -17.22 -35.70
N GLY A 8 -29.34 -16.53 -34.59
CA GLY A 8 -29.08 -15.10 -34.53
C GLY A 8 -27.59 -14.80 -34.54
N ASP A 9 -27.13 -14.08 -35.55
CA ASP A 9 -25.79 -13.52 -35.66
C ASP A 9 -25.52 -12.49 -34.53
N HIS A 10 -24.70 -12.85 -33.58
CA HIS A 10 -24.11 -11.88 -32.66
C HIS A 10 -22.91 -11.21 -33.33
N HIS A 11 -23.14 -10.03 -33.90
CA HIS A 11 -22.09 -9.10 -34.26
C HIS A 11 -21.28 -8.74 -33.02
N SER A 12 -20.07 -9.24 -32.93
CA SER A 12 -19.04 -8.78 -32.00
C SER A 12 -18.55 -7.41 -32.44
N THR A 13 -18.97 -6.37 -31.74
CA THR A 13 -18.36 -5.05 -31.83
C THR A 13 -16.97 -5.08 -31.19
N PRO A 14 -15.95 -4.50 -31.83
CA PRO A 14 -14.62 -4.40 -31.26
C PRO A 14 -14.67 -3.48 -30.01
N LEU A 15 -14.07 -3.93 -28.91
CA LEU A 15 -13.84 -3.11 -27.73
C LEU A 15 -12.66 -2.18 -28.02
N ASP A 16 -12.96 -1.01 -28.57
CA ASP A 16 -11.98 0.05 -28.83
C ASP A 16 -11.71 0.91 -27.60
N GLY A 17 -10.45 1.18 -27.33
CA GLY A 17 -9.93 2.32 -26.60
C GLY A 17 -9.59 2.10 -25.12
N PRO A 18 -8.60 2.83 -24.63
CA PRO A 18 -8.08 2.67 -23.27
C PRO A 18 -9.14 3.06 -22.22
N ARG A 19 -9.72 2.09 -21.54
CA ARG A 19 -10.61 2.29 -20.39
C ARG A 19 -9.79 2.63 -19.14
N THR A 20 -9.05 3.70 -19.23
CA THR A 20 -8.25 4.32 -18.20
C THR A 20 -9.12 5.03 -17.16
N GLN A 21 -8.64 5.19 -15.98
CA GLN A 21 -9.02 5.98 -14.78
C GLN A 21 -10.33 6.83 -14.80
N VAL A 22 -10.84 7.25 -15.96
CA VAL A 22 -12.17 7.83 -16.16
C VAL A 22 -13.27 7.00 -15.46
N GLY A 23 -13.09 5.67 -15.35
CA GLY A 23 -14.03 4.79 -14.66
C GLY A 23 -14.08 4.96 -13.14
N ILE A 24 -13.06 5.50 -12.48
CA ILE A 24 -13.06 5.74 -11.02
C ILE A 24 -14.03 6.89 -10.73
N TRP A 25 -13.91 7.97 -11.48
CA TRP A 25 -14.71 9.19 -11.27
C TRP A 25 -16.15 9.04 -11.76
N GLN A 26 -16.39 8.33 -12.86
CA GLN A 26 -17.76 8.02 -13.32
C GLN A 26 -18.52 7.18 -12.30
N LYS A 27 -17.84 6.26 -11.56
CA LYS A 27 -18.46 5.50 -10.48
C LYS A 27 -18.68 6.35 -9.22
N LEU A 28 -17.77 7.27 -8.89
CA LEU A 28 -17.98 8.23 -7.80
C LEU A 28 -19.10 9.22 -8.14
N ALA A 29 -19.21 9.67 -9.39
CA ALA A 29 -20.33 10.46 -9.88
C ALA A 29 -21.68 9.71 -9.81
N GLY A 30 -21.67 8.38 -9.97
CA GLY A 30 -22.84 7.51 -9.76
C GLY A 30 -23.36 7.49 -8.31
N TYR A 31 -22.54 7.88 -7.33
CA TYR A 31 -22.96 8.11 -5.93
C TYR A 31 -23.39 9.55 -5.66
N GLY A 32 -23.49 10.43 -6.68
CA GLY A 32 -23.88 11.83 -6.52
C GLY A 32 -22.84 12.69 -5.79
N ILE A 33 -21.60 12.21 -5.67
CA ILE A 33 -20.53 12.89 -4.95
C ILE A 33 -19.99 14.04 -5.80
N ARG A 34 -20.32 15.28 -5.40
CA ARG A 34 -19.70 16.48 -5.96
C ARG A 34 -18.42 16.79 -5.19
N LEU A 35 -17.30 16.98 -5.88
CA LEU A 35 -16.01 17.40 -5.31
C LEU A 35 -16.08 18.75 -4.53
N GLN A 36 -17.19 19.46 -4.61
CA GLN A 36 -17.51 20.69 -3.86
C GLN A 36 -17.71 20.47 -2.35
N VAL A 37 -17.69 19.21 -1.88
CA VAL A 37 -17.96 18.85 -0.48
C VAL A 37 -16.73 19.03 0.42
N MET A 38 -15.54 19.28 -0.16
CA MET A 38 -14.32 19.55 0.61
C MET A 38 -14.33 20.98 1.12
N THR A 39 -14.32 21.15 2.45
CA THR A 39 -14.52 22.45 3.11
C THR A 39 -13.24 23.08 3.62
N GLU A 40 -12.19 22.28 3.85
CA GLU A 40 -10.94 22.72 4.43
C GLU A 40 -9.79 21.82 3.96
N THR A 41 -8.61 22.36 3.78
CA THR A 41 -7.37 21.63 3.49
C THR A 41 -6.26 22.05 4.45
N PHE A 42 -5.35 21.12 4.72
CA PHE A 42 -4.21 21.38 5.59
C PHE A 42 -2.97 20.63 5.09
N VAL A 43 -1.88 21.33 4.81
CA VAL A 43 -0.62 20.73 4.34
C VAL A 43 0.32 20.54 5.52
N TYR A 44 0.85 19.31 5.63
CA TYR A 44 1.75 18.92 6.71
C TYR A 44 3.11 18.47 6.19
N ALA A 45 4.11 18.51 7.08
CA ALA A 45 5.44 17.93 6.90
C ALA A 45 5.90 17.30 8.22
N ILE A 46 6.00 15.98 8.26
CA ILE A 46 6.41 15.21 9.43
C ILE A 46 7.80 14.63 9.18
N PRO A 47 8.81 14.94 10.01
CA PRO A 47 10.13 14.34 9.92
C PRO A 47 10.08 12.83 10.13
N MET A 48 10.97 12.11 9.46
CA MET A 48 11.10 10.66 9.61
C MET A 48 12.33 10.32 10.46
N ARG A 49 12.20 9.31 11.31
CA ARG A 49 13.28 8.81 12.20
C ARG A 49 14.44 8.19 11.44
N THR A 50 14.17 7.75 10.22
CA THR A 50 15.12 7.10 9.33
C THR A 50 14.71 7.37 7.90
N SER A 51 15.67 7.54 6.99
CA SER A 51 15.38 7.61 5.56
C SER A 51 14.63 6.35 5.12
N PHE A 52 13.56 6.52 4.37
CA PHE A 52 12.78 5.43 3.82
C PHE A 52 12.27 5.81 2.43
N ARG A 53 12.51 4.98 1.42
CA ARG A 53 12.25 5.33 0.02
C ARG A 53 12.93 6.64 -0.45
N GLY A 54 14.09 6.96 0.11
CA GLY A 54 14.83 8.18 -0.22
C GLY A 54 14.26 9.47 0.36
N ILE A 55 13.21 9.42 1.19
CA ILE A 55 12.67 10.61 1.87
C ILE A 55 13.03 10.62 3.36
N THR A 56 13.23 11.81 3.90
CA THR A 56 13.47 12.09 5.33
C THR A 56 12.35 12.92 5.97
N VAL A 57 11.44 13.43 5.16
CA VAL A 57 10.23 14.15 5.58
C VAL A 57 9.04 13.57 4.82
N ARG A 58 7.98 13.24 5.52
CA ARG A 58 6.70 12.85 4.92
C ARG A 58 5.79 14.04 4.82
N GLU A 59 5.51 14.46 3.61
CA GLU A 59 4.57 15.54 3.29
C GLU A 59 3.24 14.97 2.79
N GLY A 60 2.18 15.73 2.98
CA GLY A 60 0.85 15.45 2.46
C GLY A 60 -0.15 16.52 2.80
N MET A 61 -1.40 16.28 2.45
CA MET A 61 -2.50 17.18 2.71
C MET A 61 -3.65 16.44 3.36
N LEU A 62 -4.17 16.97 4.45
CA LEU A 62 -5.48 16.57 4.99
C LEU A 62 -6.58 17.33 4.26
N ILE A 63 -7.71 16.66 4.06
CA ILE A 63 -8.90 17.20 3.41
C ILE A 63 -10.09 16.92 4.33
N ARG A 64 -10.89 17.96 4.62
CA ARG A 64 -12.09 17.84 5.45
C ARG A 64 -13.34 17.73 4.60
N GLY A 65 -14.22 16.81 4.96
CA GLY A 65 -15.55 16.66 4.37
C GLY A 65 -16.61 16.28 5.42
N PRO A 66 -17.84 15.89 4.99
CA PRO A 66 -18.96 15.63 5.88
C PRO A 66 -18.74 14.56 6.94
N LEU A 67 -17.96 13.51 6.62
CA LEU A 67 -17.69 12.42 7.54
C LEU A 67 -16.40 12.59 8.35
N GLY A 68 -15.71 13.72 8.22
CA GLY A 68 -14.46 14.00 8.93
C GLY A 68 -13.29 14.28 7.98
N TRP A 69 -12.12 13.79 8.34
CA TRP A 69 -10.88 14.05 7.63
C TRP A 69 -10.43 12.86 6.76
N GLY A 70 -9.84 13.17 5.62
CA GLY A 70 -9.15 12.23 4.72
C GLY A 70 -7.75 12.72 4.41
N GLU A 71 -6.93 11.87 3.82
CA GLU A 71 -5.54 12.20 3.55
C GLU A 71 -5.20 12.02 2.07
N PHE A 72 -4.67 13.10 1.47
CA PHE A 72 -4.13 13.14 0.11
C PHE A 72 -2.62 13.31 0.19
N CYS A 73 -1.88 12.20 0.09
CA CYS A 73 -0.44 12.19 0.30
C CYS A 73 0.34 11.38 -0.77
N PRO A 74 0.06 11.54 -2.08
CA PRO A 74 0.86 10.89 -3.11
C PRO A 74 2.30 11.38 -3.03
N PHE A 75 3.25 10.46 -3.32
CA PHE A 75 4.66 10.86 -3.35
C PHE A 75 4.91 11.93 -4.41
N PRO A 76 5.88 12.84 -4.18
CA PRO A 76 6.14 13.94 -5.10
C PRO A 76 6.52 13.52 -6.53
N GLU A 77 7.18 12.37 -6.67
CA GLU A 77 7.60 11.81 -7.96
C GLU A 77 6.45 11.22 -8.79
N TYR A 78 5.27 11.01 -8.21
CA TYR A 78 4.11 10.51 -8.95
C TYR A 78 3.44 11.63 -9.73
N ASP A 79 3.05 11.34 -10.96
CA ASP A 79 2.29 12.29 -11.77
C ASP A 79 0.86 12.51 -11.23
N ASP A 80 0.15 13.47 -11.82
CA ASP A 80 -1.19 13.81 -11.38
C ASP A 80 -2.20 12.68 -11.65
N ARG A 81 -1.96 11.80 -12.63
CA ARG A 81 -2.81 10.64 -12.93
C ARG A 81 -2.61 9.56 -11.86
N GLU A 82 -1.37 9.24 -11.50
CA GLU A 82 -1.10 8.32 -10.38
C GLU A 82 -1.68 8.88 -9.08
N ALA A 83 -1.57 10.19 -8.84
CA ALA A 83 -2.09 10.86 -7.65
C ALA A 83 -3.63 10.83 -7.55
N ALA A 84 -4.35 10.64 -8.66
CA ALA A 84 -5.81 10.60 -8.68
C ALA A 84 -6.40 9.48 -7.78
N GLY A 85 -5.72 8.34 -7.66
CA GLY A 85 -6.10 7.28 -6.73
C GLY A 85 -6.11 7.72 -5.27
N TRP A 86 -5.08 8.47 -4.85
CA TRP A 86 -5.01 9.04 -3.49
C TRP A 86 -6.14 10.01 -3.21
N LEU A 87 -6.47 10.88 -4.17
CA LEU A 87 -7.59 11.81 -4.01
C LEU A 87 -8.92 11.05 -3.93
N ALA A 88 -9.13 10.06 -4.78
CA ALA A 88 -10.34 9.24 -4.75
C ALA A 88 -10.52 8.53 -3.40
N THR A 89 -9.44 8.04 -2.80
CA THR A 89 -9.44 7.43 -1.46
C THR A 89 -9.80 8.44 -0.38
N ALA A 90 -9.19 9.62 -0.41
CA ALA A 90 -9.51 10.68 0.55
C ALA A 90 -10.97 11.12 0.42
N VAL A 91 -11.49 11.25 -0.81
CA VAL A 91 -12.90 11.59 -1.08
C VAL A 91 -13.85 10.49 -0.58
N GLU A 92 -13.58 9.22 -0.85
CA GLU A 92 -14.36 8.10 -0.31
C GLU A 92 -14.44 8.19 1.22
N GLN A 93 -13.29 8.39 1.88
CA GLN A 93 -13.19 8.47 3.33
C GLN A 93 -14.04 9.59 3.93
N VAL A 94 -14.04 10.78 3.32
CA VAL A 94 -14.74 11.95 3.88
C VAL A 94 -16.21 12.08 3.45
N THR A 95 -16.69 11.25 2.52
CA THR A 95 -18.04 11.39 1.95
C THR A 95 -18.90 10.15 2.08
N VAL A 96 -18.35 8.97 1.83
CA VAL A 96 -19.07 7.69 1.81
C VAL A 96 -18.75 6.83 3.02
N GLY A 97 -17.54 6.96 3.56
CA GLY A 97 -17.00 6.07 4.58
C GLY A 97 -16.69 4.68 4.00
N TRP A 98 -16.41 3.73 4.85
CA TRP A 98 -15.93 2.40 4.49
C TRP A 98 -17.00 1.32 4.59
N PRO A 99 -16.83 0.16 3.93
CA PRO A 99 -17.66 -1.01 4.17
C PRO A 99 -17.57 -1.48 5.62
N GLU A 100 -18.62 -2.15 6.11
CA GLU A 100 -18.58 -2.79 7.43
C GLU A 100 -17.46 -3.84 7.49
N PRO A 101 -16.62 -3.84 8.53
CA PRO A 101 -15.55 -4.80 8.67
C PRO A 101 -16.10 -6.17 9.12
N VAL A 102 -15.49 -7.24 8.61
CA VAL A 102 -15.79 -8.62 9.03
C VAL A 102 -14.89 -9.09 10.20
N ARG A 103 -13.93 -8.26 10.61
CA ARG A 103 -13.06 -8.50 11.78
C ARG A 103 -12.79 -7.21 12.55
N ALA A 104 -12.53 -7.35 13.86
CA ALA A 104 -12.36 -6.20 14.75
C ALA A 104 -10.90 -5.70 14.85
N ARG A 105 -9.93 -6.56 14.54
CA ARG A 105 -8.50 -6.25 14.65
C ARG A 105 -7.70 -6.94 13.53
N ILE A 106 -6.57 -6.35 13.18
CA ILE A 106 -5.68 -6.78 12.08
C ILE A 106 -4.32 -7.17 12.67
N PRO A 107 -3.76 -8.35 12.33
CA PRO A 107 -2.37 -8.66 12.64
C PRO A 107 -1.44 -7.78 11.79
N ILE A 108 -0.40 -7.24 12.42
CA ILE A 108 0.52 -6.28 11.80
C ILE A 108 1.93 -6.85 11.78
N ASN A 109 2.66 -6.63 10.69
CA ASN A 109 4.10 -6.82 10.67
C ASN A 109 4.83 -5.53 11.06
N CYS A 110 5.96 -5.64 11.75
CA CYS A 110 6.86 -4.50 11.86
C CYS A 110 7.61 -4.28 10.53
N THR A 111 7.91 -3.01 10.25
CA THR A 111 8.69 -2.62 9.06
C THR A 111 10.12 -2.34 9.50
N VAL A 112 11.07 -3.04 8.87
CA VAL A 112 12.50 -2.88 9.11
C VAL A 112 13.11 -2.17 7.90
N PRO A 113 13.55 -0.91 8.01
CA PRO A 113 14.25 -0.19 6.97
C PRO A 113 15.62 -0.82 6.65
N ALA A 114 16.30 -0.32 5.62
CA ALA A 114 17.69 -0.65 5.32
C ALA A 114 18.63 0.01 6.38
N VAL A 115 18.74 -0.62 7.52
CA VAL A 115 19.56 -0.21 8.68
C VAL A 115 20.55 -1.33 9.03
N ASP A 116 21.51 -1.02 9.91
CA ASP A 116 22.44 -2.02 10.44
C ASP A 116 21.72 -3.16 11.20
N PRO A 117 22.37 -4.33 11.37
CA PRO A 117 21.78 -5.50 12.00
C PRO A 117 21.33 -5.27 13.45
N GLU A 118 22.11 -4.53 14.25
CA GLU A 118 21.77 -4.24 15.65
C GLU A 118 20.49 -3.42 15.74
N ARG A 119 20.36 -2.41 14.89
CA ARG A 119 19.15 -1.58 14.84
C ARG A 119 17.96 -2.36 14.31
N ALA A 120 18.15 -3.23 13.32
CA ALA A 120 17.11 -4.12 12.81
C ALA A 120 16.59 -5.06 13.90
N HIS A 121 17.48 -5.69 14.67
CA HIS A 121 17.12 -6.52 15.83
C HIS A 121 16.32 -5.73 16.87
N ALA A 122 16.80 -4.53 17.24
CA ALA A 122 16.14 -3.68 18.24
C ALA A 122 14.71 -3.25 17.78
N ILE A 123 14.51 -2.91 16.50
CA ILE A 123 13.21 -2.58 15.92
C ILE A 123 12.24 -3.76 16.09
N VAL A 124 12.67 -4.96 15.74
CA VAL A 124 11.82 -6.15 15.81
C VAL A 124 11.52 -6.52 17.26
N ALA A 125 12.51 -6.59 18.13
CA ALA A 125 12.35 -6.91 19.55
C ALA A 125 11.42 -5.94 20.28
N GLY A 126 11.48 -4.64 19.91
CA GLY A 126 10.61 -3.60 20.49
C GLY A 126 9.21 -3.50 19.88
N SER A 127 8.92 -4.22 18.79
CA SER A 127 7.67 -4.02 18.02
C SER A 127 6.46 -4.77 18.58
N GLY A 128 6.66 -5.85 19.33
CA GLY A 128 5.59 -6.78 19.73
C GLY A 128 4.98 -7.59 18.57
N CYS A 129 5.48 -7.42 17.33
CA CYS A 129 4.99 -8.12 16.15
C CYS A 129 5.61 -9.53 16.03
N ARG A 130 4.86 -10.45 15.44
CA ARG A 130 5.34 -11.81 15.15
C ARG A 130 5.79 -11.98 13.70
N THR A 131 5.67 -10.95 12.91
CA THR A 131 6.08 -10.89 11.50
C THR A 131 6.89 -9.62 11.28
N ALA A 132 7.99 -9.72 10.55
CA ALA A 132 8.78 -8.57 10.10
C ALA A 132 8.90 -8.53 8.59
N LYS A 133 8.73 -7.32 8.01
CA LYS A 133 9.04 -7.04 6.60
C LYS A 133 10.31 -6.21 6.52
N VAL A 134 11.35 -6.75 5.91
CA VAL A 134 12.70 -6.20 5.84
C VAL A 134 12.93 -5.58 4.47
N LYS A 135 13.35 -4.32 4.43
CA LYS A 135 13.83 -3.68 3.20
C LYS A 135 15.21 -4.19 2.85
N ILE A 136 15.35 -4.63 1.59
CA ILE A 136 16.58 -5.16 1.00
C ILE A 136 16.86 -4.48 -0.33
N ALA A 137 18.04 -4.75 -0.89
CA ALA A 137 18.44 -4.23 -2.19
C ALA A 137 18.46 -2.69 -2.26
N ASP A 138 18.86 -2.02 -1.18
CA ASP A 138 18.93 -0.56 -1.08
C ASP A 138 20.00 0.04 -2.02
N HIS A 139 21.05 -0.75 -2.34
CA HIS A 139 22.05 -0.43 -3.36
C HIS A 139 22.58 -1.73 -4.02
N PRO A 140 23.26 -1.64 -5.18
CA PRO A 140 23.63 -2.82 -5.97
C PRO A 140 24.45 -3.87 -5.23
N ASP A 141 25.30 -3.47 -4.29
CA ASP A 141 26.23 -4.35 -3.55
C ASP A 141 25.73 -4.67 -2.12
N SER A 142 24.42 -4.46 -1.83
CA SER A 142 23.86 -4.56 -0.47
C SER A 142 23.68 -5.99 0.05
N LEU A 143 23.92 -7.04 -0.75
CA LEU A 143 23.57 -8.41 -0.39
C LEU A 143 24.14 -8.86 0.96
N ALA A 144 25.42 -8.57 1.23
CA ALA A 144 26.05 -8.96 2.51
C ALA A 144 25.40 -8.26 3.71
N GLU A 145 25.03 -6.98 3.55
CA GLU A 145 24.30 -6.21 4.57
C GLU A 145 22.88 -6.72 4.75
N ASP A 146 22.22 -7.08 3.65
CA ASP A 146 20.85 -7.62 3.66
C ASP A 146 20.81 -8.97 4.37
N LEU A 147 21.78 -9.87 4.12
CA LEU A 147 21.90 -11.15 4.81
C LEU A 147 22.08 -10.95 6.32
N ALA A 148 23.03 -10.11 6.74
CA ALA A 148 23.27 -9.83 8.16
C ALA A 148 22.04 -9.19 8.84
N ARG A 149 21.33 -8.29 8.14
CA ARG A 149 20.09 -7.69 8.63
C ARG A 149 18.96 -8.72 8.80
N VAL A 150 18.80 -9.61 7.83
CA VAL A 150 17.76 -10.66 7.87
C VAL A 150 18.07 -11.70 8.97
N GLU A 151 19.34 -12.08 9.17
CA GLU A 151 19.76 -12.95 10.28
C GLU A 151 19.43 -12.31 11.65
N ALA A 152 19.74 -11.02 11.83
CA ALA A 152 19.41 -10.29 13.05
C ALA A 152 17.89 -10.20 13.29
N VAL A 153 17.10 -10.02 12.24
CA VAL A 153 15.64 -10.03 12.31
C VAL A 153 15.12 -11.42 12.69
N ARG A 154 15.69 -12.49 12.12
CA ARG A 154 15.32 -13.86 12.46
C ARG A 154 15.65 -14.16 13.93
N ASP A 155 16.81 -13.74 14.42
CA ASP A 155 17.19 -13.89 15.83
C ASP A 155 16.20 -13.19 16.76
N ALA A 156 15.82 -11.94 16.47
CA ALA A 156 14.87 -11.18 17.26
C ALA A 156 13.44 -11.76 17.27
N LEU A 157 12.97 -12.32 16.15
CA LEU A 157 11.64 -12.96 16.03
C LEU A 157 11.61 -14.36 16.64
N GLY A 158 12.77 -15.03 16.71
CA GLY A 158 12.85 -16.46 17.02
C GLY A 158 12.29 -17.36 15.90
N PRO A 159 12.34 -18.68 16.07
CA PRO A 159 12.05 -19.66 15.01
C PRO A 159 10.59 -19.71 14.57
N LYS A 160 9.66 -19.17 15.36
CA LYS A 160 8.22 -19.18 15.08
C LYS A 160 7.70 -17.89 14.42
N GLY A 161 8.57 -16.89 14.30
CA GLY A 161 8.19 -15.64 13.64
C GLY A 161 8.29 -15.75 12.12
N SER A 162 7.55 -14.92 11.40
CA SER A 162 7.57 -14.84 9.94
C SER A 162 8.48 -13.70 9.46
N VAL A 163 9.35 -14.00 8.51
CA VAL A 163 10.23 -13.01 7.86
C VAL A 163 9.78 -12.84 6.41
N ARG A 164 9.68 -11.61 5.97
CA ARG A 164 9.41 -11.19 4.59
C ARG A 164 10.46 -10.19 4.16
N VAL A 165 10.75 -10.15 2.88
CA VAL A 165 11.66 -9.16 2.32
C VAL A 165 11.00 -8.43 1.17
N ASP A 166 11.41 -7.18 0.93
CA ASP A 166 10.86 -6.32 -0.12
C ASP A 166 12.02 -5.65 -0.87
N ALA A 167 12.17 -6.03 -2.15
CA ALA A 167 13.22 -5.57 -3.04
C ALA A 167 12.80 -4.40 -3.94
N ASN A 168 11.52 -3.98 -3.92
CA ASN A 168 10.99 -2.86 -4.69
C ASN A 168 11.29 -2.89 -6.20
N GLY A 169 11.43 -4.08 -6.78
CA GLY A 169 11.58 -4.26 -8.24
C GLY A 169 12.95 -3.90 -8.79
N VAL A 170 14.02 -3.94 -8.00
CA VAL A 170 15.33 -3.48 -8.47
C VAL A 170 16.20 -4.55 -9.12
N TRP A 171 15.88 -5.85 -8.92
CA TRP A 171 16.67 -6.93 -9.49
C TRP A 171 16.23 -7.32 -10.90
N ASP A 172 17.16 -7.82 -11.69
CA ASP A 172 16.85 -8.67 -12.84
C ASP A 172 16.55 -10.11 -12.38
N VAL A 173 16.11 -10.97 -13.30
CA VAL A 173 15.68 -12.34 -12.99
C VAL A 173 16.82 -13.20 -12.41
N GLU A 174 18.03 -13.11 -12.97
CA GLU A 174 19.16 -13.94 -12.52
C GLU A 174 19.65 -13.53 -11.12
N THR A 175 19.75 -12.24 -10.89
CA THR A 175 20.06 -11.66 -9.58
C THR A 175 18.99 -12.04 -8.56
N ALA A 176 17.73 -11.90 -8.90
CA ALA A 176 16.61 -12.22 -8.01
C ALA A 176 16.66 -13.69 -7.57
N VAL A 177 16.81 -14.64 -8.49
CA VAL A 177 16.87 -16.08 -8.16
C VAL A 177 18.03 -16.36 -7.21
N THR A 178 19.23 -15.84 -7.54
CA THR A 178 20.42 -16.09 -6.73
C THR A 178 20.34 -15.47 -5.33
N HIS A 179 19.81 -14.24 -5.23
CA HIS A 179 19.73 -13.53 -3.94
C HIS A 179 18.60 -14.09 -3.07
N ILE A 180 17.45 -14.44 -3.65
CA ILE A 180 16.32 -15.05 -2.91
C ILE A 180 16.76 -16.33 -2.21
N GLU A 181 17.52 -17.22 -2.87
CA GLU A 181 18.00 -18.45 -2.27
C GLU A 181 18.94 -18.21 -1.07
N GLN A 182 19.75 -17.17 -1.13
CA GLN A 182 20.67 -16.83 -0.04
C GLN A 182 19.92 -16.18 1.12
N ILE A 183 19.02 -15.25 0.83
CA ILE A 183 18.22 -14.53 1.83
C ILE A 183 17.24 -15.50 2.52
N ASP A 184 16.64 -16.43 1.79
CA ASP A 184 15.76 -17.47 2.36
C ASP A 184 16.50 -18.33 3.39
N ARG A 185 17.75 -18.73 3.06
CA ARG A 185 18.61 -19.47 4.01
C ARG A 185 18.95 -18.63 5.25
N ALA A 186 19.33 -17.37 5.08
CA ALA A 186 19.62 -16.44 6.19
C ALA A 186 18.40 -16.18 7.07
N ALA A 187 17.22 -16.12 6.46
CA ALA A 187 15.94 -15.97 7.15
C ALA A 187 15.51 -17.24 7.90
N GLY A 188 16.11 -18.41 7.62
CA GLY A 188 15.58 -19.70 8.09
C GLY A 188 14.18 -20.00 7.54
N GLY A 189 13.93 -19.60 6.31
CA GLY A 189 12.66 -19.66 5.59
C GLY A 189 11.92 -18.32 5.54
N LEU A 190 11.67 -17.83 4.32
CA LEU A 190 10.87 -16.62 4.05
C LEU A 190 9.39 -16.98 3.92
N GLU A 191 8.52 -16.11 4.44
CA GLU A 191 7.09 -16.21 4.19
C GLU A 191 6.76 -15.83 2.73
N TYR A 192 7.41 -14.77 2.23
CA TYR A 192 7.42 -14.38 0.80
C TYR A 192 8.50 -13.33 0.50
N VAL A 193 8.78 -13.14 -0.79
CA VAL A 193 9.56 -12.03 -1.33
C VAL A 193 8.61 -11.08 -2.08
N GLU A 194 8.60 -9.78 -1.69
CA GLU A 194 7.79 -8.76 -2.33
C GLU A 194 8.55 -8.10 -3.47
N GLN A 195 7.94 -8.06 -4.65
CA GLN A 195 8.37 -7.37 -5.86
C GLN A 195 9.89 -7.49 -6.13
N PRO A 196 10.42 -8.69 -6.39
CA PRO A 196 11.86 -8.85 -6.66
C PRO A 196 12.30 -8.15 -7.95
N CYS A 197 11.46 -8.18 -8.99
CA CYS A 197 11.73 -7.62 -10.31
C CYS A 197 10.67 -6.58 -10.71
N ARG A 198 10.95 -5.82 -11.77
CA ARG A 198 10.14 -4.67 -12.16
C ARG A 198 8.89 -5.04 -12.94
N THR A 199 9.00 -5.99 -13.89
CA THR A 199 7.91 -6.33 -14.80
C THR A 199 7.17 -7.60 -14.37
N ILE A 200 5.93 -7.75 -14.87
CA ILE A 200 5.11 -8.94 -14.62
C ILE A 200 5.77 -10.19 -15.20
N GLU A 201 6.39 -10.06 -16.37
CA GLU A 201 7.07 -11.13 -17.08
C GLU A 201 8.29 -11.63 -16.31
N GLU A 202 9.08 -10.70 -15.74
CA GLU A 202 10.23 -11.03 -14.87
C GLU A 202 9.78 -11.70 -13.57
N LEU A 203 8.72 -11.17 -12.91
CA LEU A 203 8.13 -11.81 -11.72
C LEU A 203 7.72 -13.26 -12.02
N ALA A 204 7.03 -13.47 -13.14
CA ALA A 204 6.63 -14.82 -13.58
C ALA A 204 7.84 -15.74 -13.85
N ALA A 205 8.94 -15.17 -14.36
CA ALA A 205 10.18 -15.92 -14.58
C ALA A 205 10.86 -16.31 -13.26
N VAL A 206 10.94 -15.40 -12.30
CA VAL A 206 11.47 -15.68 -10.96
C VAL A 206 10.61 -16.72 -10.24
N ARG A 207 9.28 -16.51 -10.19
CA ARG A 207 8.35 -17.40 -9.51
C ARG A 207 8.47 -18.87 -9.92
N ARG A 208 8.78 -19.14 -11.20
CA ARG A 208 8.98 -20.51 -11.71
C ARG A 208 10.31 -21.15 -11.29
N ARG A 209 11.23 -20.37 -10.72
CA ARG A 209 12.61 -20.81 -10.44
C ARG A 209 12.95 -20.84 -8.96
N VAL A 210 12.10 -20.31 -8.10
CA VAL A 210 12.29 -20.28 -6.65
C VAL A 210 11.15 -20.99 -5.93
N ASP A 211 11.44 -21.57 -4.77
CA ASP A 211 10.43 -22.23 -3.93
C ASP A 211 9.72 -21.25 -2.99
N VAL A 212 10.27 -20.04 -2.82
CA VAL A 212 9.69 -18.97 -1.99
C VAL A 212 8.52 -18.30 -2.73
N ARG A 213 7.42 -18.03 -2.03
CA ARG A 213 6.27 -17.32 -2.60
C ARG A 213 6.66 -15.91 -3.04
N ILE A 214 6.11 -15.45 -4.15
CA ILE A 214 6.31 -14.11 -4.70
C ILE A 214 5.07 -13.26 -4.43
N ALA A 215 5.25 -12.07 -3.85
CA ALA A 215 4.20 -11.08 -3.67
C ALA A 215 4.37 -9.91 -4.65
N ALA A 216 3.27 -9.49 -5.29
CA ALA A 216 3.27 -8.36 -6.23
C ALA A 216 2.68 -7.11 -5.56
N ASP A 217 3.45 -6.00 -5.48
CA ASP A 217 3.02 -4.67 -5.03
C ASP A 217 2.89 -3.70 -6.21
N GLU A 218 4.02 -3.24 -6.75
CA GLU A 218 4.05 -2.29 -7.86
C GLU A 218 3.30 -2.82 -9.07
N SER A 219 3.39 -4.10 -9.33
CA SER A 219 2.71 -4.77 -10.44
C SER A 219 1.19 -4.85 -10.27
N ILE A 220 0.65 -4.71 -9.04
CA ILE A 220 -0.79 -4.61 -8.77
C ILE A 220 -1.27 -3.16 -8.89
N ARG A 221 -0.62 -2.22 -8.19
CA ARG A 221 -1.10 -0.84 -8.07
C ARG A 221 -0.88 0.01 -9.32
N ARG A 222 0.08 -0.36 -10.17
CA ARG A 222 0.39 0.32 -11.43
C ARG A 222 -0.17 -0.40 -12.66
N ALA A 223 -0.75 -1.57 -12.49
CA ALA A 223 -1.34 -2.30 -13.61
C ALA A 223 -2.60 -1.59 -14.11
N GLU A 224 -2.71 -1.44 -15.42
CA GLU A 224 -3.97 -1.05 -16.07
C GLU A 224 -5.05 -2.09 -15.79
N ASP A 225 -4.65 -3.36 -15.69
CA ASP A 225 -5.49 -4.49 -15.32
C ASP A 225 -4.76 -5.37 -14.29
N PRO A 226 -5.13 -5.29 -12.98
CA PRO A 226 -4.55 -6.13 -11.92
C PRO A 226 -4.71 -7.65 -12.17
N LEU A 227 -5.72 -8.05 -12.96
CA LEU A 227 -5.93 -9.44 -13.34
C LEU A 227 -4.74 -10.02 -14.13
N ARG A 228 -3.97 -9.19 -14.84
CA ARG A 228 -2.79 -9.63 -15.61
C ARG A 228 -1.75 -10.33 -14.73
N VAL A 229 -1.61 -9.94 -13.48
CA VAL A 229 -0.66 -10.57 -12.54
C VAL A 229 -1.04 -12.03 -12.27
N ALA A 230 -2.32 -12.29 -12.01
CA ALA A 230 -2.82 -13.64 -11.79
C ALA A 230 -2.78 -14.48 -13.08
N VAL A 231 -3.25 -13.92 -14.21
CA VAL A 231 -3.28 -14.62 -15.51
C VAL A 231 -1.86 -14.98 -15.99
N ALA A 232 -0.89 -14.10 -15.77
CA ALA A 232 0.50 -14.38 -16.10
C ALA A 232 1.18 -15.40 -15.17
N GLY A 233 0.53 -15.80 -14.08
CA GLY A 233 1.14 -16.61 -13.03
C GLY A 233 2.36 -15.93 -12.39
N ALA A 234 2.30 -14.60 -12.24
CA ALA A 234 3.45 -13.79 -11.84
C ALA A 234 3.65 -13.70 -10.34
N ALA A 235 2.62 -13.96 -9.53
CA ALA A 235 2.68 -13.88 -8.08
C ALA A 235 1.77 -14.93 -7.41
N ASP A 236 2.05 -15.19 -6.14
CA ASP A 236 1.27 -16.01 -5.22
C ASP A 236 0.40 -15.17 -4.29
N ILE A 237 0.77 -13.89 -4.10
CA ILE A 237 0.17 -12.96 -3.16
C ILE A 237 0.01 -11.60 -3.83
N ALA A 238 -1.13 -10.93 -3.62
CA ALA A 238 -1.37 -9.56 -4.03
C ALA A 238 -1.20 -8.59 -2.85
N VAL A 239 -0.28 -7.63 -2.98
CA VAL A 239 -0.15 -6.53 -2.02
C VAL A 239 -1.09 -5.41 -2.42
N LEU A 240 -2.01 -5.07 -1.52
CA LEU A 240 -3.03 -4.05 -1.75
C LEU A 240 -2.73 -2.78 -0.94
N LYS A 241 -2.88 -1.63 -1.59
CA LYS A 241 -2.84 -0.32 -0.95
C LYS A 241 -4.03 0.48 -1.46
N CYS A 242 -5.00 0.79 -0.59
CA CYS A 242 -6.24 1.46 -1.04
C CYS A 242 -5.96 2.85 -1.62
N THR A 243 -4.96 3.56 -1.11
CA THR A 243 -4.64 4.91 -1.56
C THR A 243 -4.30 4.99 -3.06
N PRO A 244 -3.30 4.27 -3.61
CA PRO A 244 -3.07 4.28 -5.04
C PRO A 244 -4.18 3.60 -5.85
N LEU A 245 -4.92 2.66 -5.26
CA LEU A 245 -5.99 1.93 -5.95
C LEU A 245 -7.31 2.72 -6.06
N GLY A 246 -7.45 3.84 -5.35
CA GLY A 246 -8.61 4.72 -5.47
C GLY A 246 -9.75 4.41 -4.50
N GLY A 247 -9.43 3.92 -3.32
CA GLY A 247 -10.35 3.71 -2.21
C GLY A 247 -10.50 2.25 -1.78
N VAL A 248 -11.14 2.07 -0.63
CA VAL A 248 -11.36 0.74 -0.02
C VAL A 248 -12.22 -0.14 -0.93
N ARG A 249 -13.34 0.38 -1.43
CA ARG A 249 -14.24 -0.38 -2.32
C ARG A 249 -13.56 -0.78 -3.62
N ARG A 250 -12.74 0.11 -4.18
CA ARG A 250 -11.98 -0.21 -5.39
C ARG A 250 -10.93 -1.27 -5.13
N ALA A 251 -10.19 -1.18 -4.01
CA ALA A 251 -9.21 -2.19 -3.62
C ALA A 251 -9.84 -3.56 -3.38
N LEU A 252 -11.05 -3.65 -2.80
CA LEU A 252 -11.81 -4.90 -2.69
C LEU A 252 -12.19 -5.50 -4.06
N GLN A 253 -12.55 -4.66 -5.03
CA GLN A 253 -12.80 -5.11 -6.41
C GLN A 253 -11.53 -5.67 -7.05
N VAL A 254 -10.38 -5.01 -6.82
CA VAL A 254 -9.07 -5.48 -7.29
C VAL A 254 -8.71 -6.83 -6.64
N ALA A 255 -8.93 -6.97 -5.32
CA ALA A 255 -8.72 -8.24 -4.62
C ALA A 255 -9.53 -9.38 -5.23
N THR A 256 -10.83 -9.13 -5.47
CA THR A 256 -11.73 -10.12 -6.11
C THR A 256 -11.27 -10.46 -7.52
N ALA A 257 -10.88 -9.46 -8.31
CA ALA A 257 -10.42 -9.68 -9.69
C ALA A 257 -9.09 -10.43 -9.75
N ALA A 258 -8.17 -10.14 -8.84
CA ALA A 258 -6.87 -10.80 -8.77
C ALA A 258 -7.00 -12.28 -8.39
N GLY A 259 -7.98 -12.65 -7.55
CA GLY A 259 -8.20 -14.03 -7.11
C GLY A 259 -7.02 -14.65 -6.36
N LEU A 260 -6.12 -13.82 -5.83
CA LEU A 260 -4.94 -14.22 -5.05
C LEU A 260 -5.17 -13.93 -3.57
N PRO A 261 -4.53 -14.68 -2.66
CA PRO A 261 -4.39 -14.26 -1.28
C PRO A 261 -3.87 -12.83 -1.18
N CYS A 262 -4.48 -12.00 -0.31
CA CYS A 262 -4.17 -10.59 -0.23
C CYS A 262 -3.47 -10.23 1.09
N VAL A 263 -2.57 -9.25 1.01
CA VAL A 263 -2.00 -8.56 2.17
C VAL A 263 -2.16 -7.04 1.98
N VAL A 264 -2.60 -6.33 3.01
CA VAL A 264 -2.73 -4.87 2.94
C VAL A 264 -1.45 -4.20 3.45
N SER A 265 -0.99 -3.20 2.72
CA SER A 265 0.21 -2.45 3.08
C SER A 265 -0.04 -0.94 3.01
N SER A 266 0.77 -0.17 3.75
CA SER A 266 0.74 1.28 3.80
C SER A 266 1.52 1.90 2.64
N ALA A 267 1.14 3.14 2.28
CA ALA A 267 1.93 4.03 1.44
C ALA A 267 2.49 5.22 2.27
N LEU A 268 2.86 4.98 3.53
CA LEU A 268 3.38 5.98 4.49
C LEU A 268 2.36 7.08 4.82
N GLU A 269 1.12 6.70 5.05
CA GLU A 269 0.08 7.60 5.54
C GLU A 269 0.29 7.96 7.02
N THR A 270 -0.25 9.11 7.45
CA THR A 270 -0.52 9.40 8.87
C THR A 270 -1.65 8.49 9.38
N SER A 271 -1.98 8.54 10.67
CA SER A 271 -3.14 7.79 11.19
C SER A 271 -4.44 8.09 10.45
N VAL A 272 -4.58 9.29 9.87
CA VAL A 272 -5.78 9.68 9.12
C VAL A 272 -5.96 8.81 7.88
N GLY A 273 -4.93 8.67 7.05
CA GLY A 273 -5.00 7.85 5.84
C GLY A 273 -4.82 6.36 6.13
N LEU A 274 -3.99 6.01 7.14
CA LEU A 274 -3.78 4.62 7.55
C LEU A 274 -5.08 3.94 8.00
N ALA A 275 -6.03 4.72 8.52
CA ALA A 275 -7.36 4.23 8.88
C ALA A 275 -8.11 3.60 7.69
N ALA A 276 -7.94 4.13 6.47
CA ALA A 276 -8.52 3.54 5.26
C ALA A 276 -7.86 2.19 4.91
N GLN A 277 -6.54 2.04 5.12
CA GLN A 277 -5.85 0.77 4.91
C GLN A 277 -6.33 -0.29 5.92
N LEU A 278 -6.51 0.11 7.20
CA LEU A 278 -7.09 -0.78 8.23
C LEU A 278 -8.54 -1.16 7.92
N ALA A 279 -9.32 -0.23 7.38
CA ALA A 279 -10.69 -0.50 6.93
C ALA A 279 -10.71 -1.50 5.77
N LEU A 280 -9.78 -1.38 4.80
CA LEU A 280 -9.61 -2.36 3.72
C LEU A 280 -9.28 -3.74 4.30
N ALA A 281 -8.27 -3.85 5.15
CA ALA A 281 -7.90 -5.11 5.79
C ALA A 281 -9.05 -5.71 6.63
N GLY A 282 -9.84 -4.84 7.27
CA GLY A 282 -11.03 -5.22 8.03
C GLY A 282 -12.15 -5.79 7.18
N ALA A 283 -12.31 -5.29 5.94
CA ALA A 283 -13.38 -5.65 5.03
C ALA A 283 -13.06 -6.82 4.08
N LEU A 284 -11.77 -7.18 3.90
CA LEU A 284 -11.39 -8.35 3.11
C LEU A 284 -12.04 -9.62 3.69
N PRO A 285 -12.68 -10.48 2.87
CA PRO A 285 -13.25 -11.74 3.37
C PRO A 285 -12.21 -12.60 4.07
N ASP A 286 -11.09 -12.83 3.41
CA ASP A 286 -9.97 -13.61 3.91
C ASP A 286 -8.75 -12.72 4.14
N LEU A 287 -8.04 -12.96 5.24
CA LEU A 287 -6.80 -12.25 5.61
C LEU A 287 -5.85 -13.24 6.29
N GLU A 288 -5.06 -13.92 5.47
CA GLU A 288 -4.10 -14.93 5.90
C GLU A 288 -2.83 -14.31 6.52
N PHE A 289 -2.41 -13.14 6.01
CA PHE A 289 -1.14 -12.53 6.32
C PHE A 289 -1.26 -11.35 7.27
N ALA A 290 -0.26 -11.15 8.13
CA ALA A 290 -0.11 -9.90 8.87
C ALA A 290 0.08 -8.73 7.90
N CYS A 291 -0.55 -7.58 8.14
CA CYS A 291 -0.56 -6.44 7.24
C CYS A 291 0.63 -5.50 7.46
N GLY A 292 1.15 -4.92 6.37
CA GLY A 292 2.27 -3.98 6.38
C GLY A 292 1.84 -2.55 6.79
N LEU A 293 1.18 -2.40 7.93
CA LEU A 293 0.56 -1.15 8.39
C LEU A 293 1.30 -0.51 9.58
N GLY A 294 2.40 -1.08 10.04
CA GLY A 294 3.20 -0.58 11.16
C GLY A 294 4.12 0.60 10.82
N THR A 295 3.84 1.37 9.79
CA THR A 295 4.75 2.39 9.22
C THR A 295 4.83 3.70 10.01
N LEU A 296 3.88 3.98 10.92
CA LEU A 296 3.96 5.14 11.81
C LEU A 296 5.16 5.10 12.79
N SER A 297 5.77 3.93 12.98
CA SER A 297 7.03 3.81 13.72
C SER A 297 8.20 4.52 13.04
N LEU A 298 8.11 4.78 11.73
CA LEU A 298 9.11 5.48 10.93
C LEU A 298 9.03 7.01 11.09
N PHE A 299 7.92 7.55 11.63
CA PHE A 299 7.69 8.98 11.77
C PHE A 299 8.07 9.47 13.16
N GLU A 300 8.56 10.73 13.26
CA GLU A 300 8.81 11.37 14.55
C GLU A 300 7.51 11.69 15.29
N GLY A 301 6.41 11.89 14.55
CA GLY A 301 5.10 12.18 15.10
C GLY A 301 3.92 11.77 14.22
N ASP A 302 2.76 12.30 14.53
CA ASP A 302 1.50 12.04 13.85
C ASP A 302 0.57 13.26 14.01
N LEU A 303 -0.54 13.26 13.30
CA LEU A 303 -1.53 14.35 13.34
C LEU A 303 -2.69 14.09 14.31
N VAL A 304 -2.69 12.92 14.97
CA VAL A 304 -3.69 12.54 15.97
C VAL A 304 -3.03 12.25 17.32
N PRO A 305 -3.72 12.48 18.46
CA PRO A 305 -3.13 12.28 19.78
C PRO A 305 -2.87 10.80 20.08
N GLU A 306 -3.74 9.92 19.60
CA GLU A 306 -3.60 8.48 19.72
C GLU A 306 -3.29 7.86 18.35
N SER A 307 -2.01 7.79 18.03
CA SER A 307 -1.53 7.19 16.77
C SER A 307 -1.95 5.74 16.63
N LEU A 308 -2.35 5.36 15.43
CA LEU A 308 -2.66 3.97 15.07
C LEU A 308 -1.37 3.13 15.00
N ARG A 309 -0.91 2.67 16.15
CA ARG A 309 0.28 1.83 16.30
C ARG A 309 -0.12 0.42 16.75
N PRO A 310 0.63 -0.61 16.37
CA PRO A 310 0.35 -1.96 16.83
C PRO A 310 0.55 -2.08 18.36
N VAL A 311 -0.41 -2.77 19.00
CA VAL A 311 -0.28 -3.22 20.37
C VAL A 311 -0.32 -4.74 20.34
N ASP A 312 0.70 -5.38 20.90
CA ASP A 312 0.88 -6.84 20.87
C ASP A 312 0.77 -7.43 19.44
N GLY A 313 1.27 -6.69 18.44
CA GLY A 313 1.23 -7.09 17.04
C GLY A 313 -0.11 -6.94 16.35
N PHE A 314 -1.09 -6.23 16.92
CA PHE A 314 -2.41 -6.00 16.34
C PHE A 314 -2.78 -4.52 16.34
N MET A 315 -3.63 -4.12 15.38
CA MET A 315 -4.32 -2.82 15.36
C MET A 315 -5.85 -3.02 15.30
N PRO A 316 -6.64 -2.17 15.99
CA PRO A 316 -8.09 -2.18 15.82
C PRO A 316 -8.49 -1.68 14.43
N VAL A 317 -9.63 -2.17 13.91
CA VAL A 317 -10.22 -1.64 12.67
C VAL A 317 -11.08 -0.41 13.01
N PRO A 318 -10.72 0.79 12.52
CA PRO A 318 -11.51 1.99 12.76
C PRO A 318 -12.81 1.95 11.94
N ARG A 319 -13.90 2.47 12.51
CA ARG A 319 -15.19 2.62 11.79
C ARG A 319 -15.37 4.00 11.18
N THR A 320 -14.64 4.97 11.69
CA THR A 320 -14.64 6.37 11.24
C THR A 320 -13.21 6.88 11.15
N PRO A 321 -12.95 7.89 10.28
CA PRO A 321 -11.64 8.53 10.23
C PRO A 321 -11.25 9.11 11.59
N PRO A 322 -9.99 8.95 12.03
CA PRO A 322 -9.48 9.65 13.20
C PRO A 322 -9.56 11.17 13.00
N THR A 323 -9.82 11.89 14.10
CA THR A 323 -9.85 13.36 14.08
C THR A 323 -8.47 13.91 14.39
N PRO A 324 -7.88 14.73 13.51
CA PRO A 324 -6.61 15.39 13.77
C PRO A 324 -6.73 16.35 14.95
N ASP A 325 -5.64 16.46 15.73
CA ASP A 325 -5.52 17.39 16.82
C ASP A 325 -5.03 18.74 16.31
N PRO A 326 -5.69 19.88 16.64
CA PRO A 326 -5.29 21.19 16.15
C PRO A 326 -3.87 21.62 16.56
N ALA A 327 -3.39 21.21 17.74
CA ALA A 327 -2.03 21.53 18.18
C ALA A 327 -0.98 20.71 17.41
N LEU A 328 -1.26 19.45 17.13
CA LEU A 328 -0.40 18.61 16.29
C LEU A 328 -0.43 19.08 14.82
N MET A 329 -1.59 19.47 14.31
CA MET A 329 -1.67 20.10 12.99
C MET A 329 -0.78 21.34 12.92
N GLU A 330 -0.87 22.25 13.90
CA GLU A 330 -0.03 23.43 13.90
C GLU A 330 1.46 23.10 14.04
N HIS A 331 1.82 22.14 14.88
CA HIS A 331 3.20 21.69 15.08
C HIS A 331 3.82 21.12 13.80
N TYR A 332 3.05 20.35 13.01
CA TYR A 332 3.49 19.73 11.76
C TYR A 332 3.03 20.48 10.51
N ARG A 333 2.55 21.72 10.64
CA ARG A 333 2.25 22.57 9.48
C ARG A 333 3.48 22.67 8.59
N HIS A 334 3.27 22.53 7.28
CA HIS A 334 4.38 22.66 6.35
C HIS A 334 5.05 24.04 6.48
N PRO A 335 6.37 24.11 6.80
CA PRO A 335 7.02 25.40 7.11
C PRO A 335 7.29 26.26 5.87
N ASP A 336 7.30 25.67 4.66
CA ASP A 336 7.55 26.39 3.41
C ASP A 336 6.22 26.76 2.72
N PRO A 337 5.89 28.06 2.59
CA PRO A 337 4.69 28.51 1.89
C PRO A 337 4.67 28.13 0.39
N ALA A 338 5.83 28.11 -0.27
CA ALA A 338 5.90 27.71 -1.68
C ALA A 338 5.55 26.24 -1.86
N ARG A 339 5.97 25.39 -0.91
CA ARG A 339 5.62 23.96 -0.92
C ARG A 339 4.15 23.73 -0.57
N THR A 340 3.58 24.53 0.33
CA THR A 340 2.15 24.53 0.62
C THR A 340 1.33 24.85 -0.65
N HIS A 341 1.71 25.92 -1.36
CA HIS A 341 1.07 26.30 -2.62
C HIS A 341 1.21 25.20 -3.71
N TRP A 342 2.36 24.55 -3.78
CA TRP A 342 2.55 23.42 -4.70
C TRP A 342 1.57 22.27 -4.44
N TRP A 343 1.27 21.96 -3.16
CA TRP A 343 0.28 20.94 -2.80
C TRP A 343 -1.14 21.36 -3.17
N GLU A 344 -1.50 22.63 -2.98
CA GLU A 344 -2.80 23.21 -3.34
C GLU A 344 -3.01 23.16 -4.87
N ASP A 345 -2.00 23.57 -5.63
CA ASP A 345 -2.01 23.49 -7.08
C ASP A 345 -2.11 22.04 -7.57
N ARG A 346 -1.37 21.12 -6.95
CA ARG A 346 -1.45 19.71 -7.26
C ARG A 346 -2.84 19.14 -7.02
N LEU A 347 -3.45 19.46 -5.88
CA LEU A 347 -4.84 19.08 -5.59
C LEU A 347 -5.78 19.60 -6.68
N THR A 348 -5.60 20.86 -7.08
CA THR A 348 -6.42 21.48 -8.15
C THR A 348 -6.28 20.76 -9.48
N ARG A 349 -5.06 20.45 -9.91
CA ARG A 349 -4.81 19.70 -11.16
C ARG A 349 -5.38 18.28 -11.10
N VAL A 350 -5.16 17.58 -9.99
CA VAL A 350 -5.67 16.21 -9.82
C VAL A 350 -7.20 16.20 -9.80
N ARG A 351 -7.85 17.20 -9.18
CA ARG A 351 -9.32 17.37 -9.22
C ARG A 351 -9.85 17.59 -10.64
N ALA A 352 -9.09 18.26 -11.50
CA ALA A 352 -9.49 18.50 -12.88
C ALA A 352 -9.44 17.22 -13.76
N LEU A 353 -8.79 16.15 -13.29
CA LEU A 353 -8.80 14.84 -13.95
C LEU A 353 -10.01 13.97 -13.56
N ALA A 354 -10.78 14.43 -12.58
CA ALA A 354 -11.98 13.78 -12.05
C ALA A 354 -13.23 14.21 -12.81
#